data_bfd4a344460cda3921d212b3d8bdfbaf
#
_entry.id   bfd4a344460cda3921d212b3d8bdfbaf
#
_cell.length_a   1.000
_cell.length_b   1.000
_cell.length_c   1.000
_cell.angle_alpha   90.00
_cell.angle_beta   90.00
_cell.angle_gamma   90.00
#
_symmetry.space_group_name_H-M   'P 1'
#
loop_
_entity.id
_entity.type
_entity.pdbx_description
1 polymer ?
#
loop_
_entity_poly.entity_id
_entity_poly.type
_entity_poly.pdbx_seq_one_letter_code
_entity_poly.pdbx_strand_id
1 'polypeptide(L)'
;MARTRHSSIAPKKIRPPVSYTNALKIKQMVLYEETDSPSEYEEDHFIPLELGGAPKNPKNLWPEPHAQSKLSDLLETQLKGKVCKGSMKLAKARATIRLFKNTQG
;
A
#
# COMPACT_ATOMS: atom_id res chain seq x y z
N MET A 1 16.64 2.25 21.55
CA MET A 1 16.43 2.55 20.96
C MET A 1 15.55 2.88 20.29
N ALA A 2 15.17 2.99 20.43
CA ALA A 2 14.10 3.29 19.74
C ALA A 2 14.24 3.82 18.47
N ARG A 3 15.15 4.33 18.13
CA ARG A 3 15.32 4.83 16.98
C ARG A 3 15.15 3.95 15.97
N THR A 4 15.38 2.79 16.22
CA THR A 4 15.28 1.93 15.12
C THR A 4 13.94 1.86 14.56
N ARG A 5 12.96 2.32 15.28
CA ARG A 5 11.72 2.27 14.68
C ARG A 5 11.61 3.21 13.63
N HIS A 6 12.50 4.11 13.50
CA HIS A 6 12.44 4.94 12.37
C HIS A 6 12.65 4.15 11.12
N SER A 7 13.29 3.04 11.21
CA SER A 7 13.51 2.21 10.05
C SER A 7 12.22 1.64 9.50
N SER A 8 11.13 1.71 10.26
CA SER A 8 9.88 1.23 9.74
C SER A 8 9.28 2.22 8.74
N ILE A 9 9.78 3.42 8.69
CA ILE A 9 9.36 4.39 7.70
C ILE A 9 10.09 4.06 6.41
N ALA A 10 9.33 3.81 5.34
CA ALA A 10 9.91 3.32 4.12
C ALA A 10 10.91 4.27 3.51
N PRO A 11 12.20 3.94 3.52
CA PRO A 11 13.16 4.72 2.76
C PRO A 11 12.94 4.45 1.28
N LYS A 12 13.32 5.41 0.45
CA LYS A 12 13.13 5.27 -0.99
C LYS A 12 13.78 4.02 -1.55
N LYS A 13 14.92 3.63 -1.01
CA LYS A 13 15.65 2.49 -1.56
C LYS A 13 14.96 1.15 -1.39
N ILE A 14 13.95 1.05 -0.53
CA ILE A 14 13.22 -0.21 -0.40
C ILE A 14 11.97 -0.26 -1.26
N ARG A 15 11.65 0.83 -1.93
CA ARG A 15 10.53 0.82 -2.85
C ARG A 15 10.90 0.02 -4.10
N PRO A 16 9.97 -0.78 -4.65
CA PRO A 16 10.27 -1.53 -5.86
C PRO A 16 10.44 -0.58 -7.05
N PRO A 17 11.21 -0.96 -8.06
CA PRO A 17 11.35 -0.14 -9.26
C PRO A 17 10.00 0.04 -9.95
N VAL A 18 9.80 1.20 -10.57
CA VAL A 18 8.56 1.49 -11.30
C VAL A 18 8.34 0.48 -12.43
N SER A 19 9.41 0.03 -13.08
CA SER A 19 9.29 -0.96 -14.14
C SER A 19 8.68 -2.26 -13.61
N TYR A 20 9.04 -2.66 -12.40
CA TYR A 20 8.49 -3.86 -11.79
C TYR A 20 7.00 -3.68 -11.47
N THR A 21 6.65 -2.56 -10.84
CA THR A 21 5.26 -2.33 -10.44
C THR A 21 4.35 -2.11 -11.64
N ASN A 22 4.85 -1.46 -12.70
CA ASN A 22 4.05 -1.28 -13.91
C ASN A 22 3.77 -2.61 -14.61
N ALA A 23 4.79 -3.47 -14.72
CA ALA A 23 4.60 -4.78 -15.33
C ALA A 23 3.62 -5.61 -14.50
N LEU A 24 3.76 -5.59 -13.19
CA LEU A 24 2.87 -6.32 -12.30
C LEU A 24 1.45 -5.80 -12.39
N LYS A 25 1.28 -4.49 -12.47
CA LYS A 25 -0.03 -3.87 -12.61
C LYS A 25 -0.77 -4.41 -13.84
N ILE A 26 -0.11 -4.41 -14.98
CA ILE A 26 -0.71 -4.88 -16.22
C ILE A 26 -1.11 -6.34 -16.11
N LYS A 27 -0.23 -7.17 -15.53
CA LYS A 27 -0.50 -8.58 -15.36
C LYS A 27 -1.69 -8.80 -14.42
N GLN A 28 -1.74 -8.08 -13.32
CA GLN A 28 -2.83 -8.22 -12.37
C GLN A 28 -4.15 -7.71 -12.93
N MET A 29 -4.13 -6.66 -13.73
CA MET A 29 -5.36 -6.17 -14.36
C MET A 29 -5.96 -7.21 -15.28
N VAL A 30 -5.13 -7.97 -16.00
CA VAL A 30 -5.62 -9.06 -16.82
C VAL A 30 -6.23 -10.15 -15.95
N LEU A 31 -5.55 -10.52 -14.87
CA LEU A 31 -6.04 -11.56 -13.96
C LEU A 31 -7.34 -11.18 -13.28
N TYR A 32 -7.52 -9.91 -12.99
CA TYR A 32 -8.72 -9.43 -12.30
C TYR A 32 -9.80 -8.96 -13.28
N GLU A 33 -9.55 -9.15 -14.58
CA GLU A 33 -10.51 -8.78 -15.64
C GLU A 33 -10.87 -7.30 -15.65
N GLU A 34 -9.90 -6.45 -15.28
CA GLU A 34 -10.09 -5.01 -15.38
C GLU A 34 -9.95 -4.60 -16.83
N THR A 35 -10.95 -3.89 -17.34
CA THR A 35 -10.97 -3.51 -18.74
C THR A 35 -10.61 -2.06 -19.00
N ASP A 36 -10.45 -1.26 -17.94
CA ASP A 36 -10.05 0.13 -18.10
C ASP A 36 -8.59 0.25 -18.48
N SER A 37 -8.20 1.44 -18.91
CA SER A 37 -6.82 1.70 -19.26
C SER A 37 -5.91 1.56 -18.04
N PRO A 38 -4.72 0.96 -18.19
CA PRO A 38 -3.76 0.91 -17.08
C PRO A 38 -3.43 2.28 -16.48
N SER A 39 -3.54 3.34 -17.26
CA SER A 39 -3.28 4.69 -16.75
C SER A 39 -4.29 5.16 -15.71
N GLU A 40 -5.44 4.47 -15.59
CA GLU A 40 -6.45 4.78 -14.59
C GLU A 40 -6.13 4.15 -13.23
N TYR A 41 -5.08 3.33 -13.16
CA TYR A 41 -4.72 2.59 -11.97
C TYR A 41 -3.28 2.84 -11.58
N GLU A 42 -3.01 2.72 -10.29
CA GLU A 42 -1.63 2.67 -9.82
C GLU A 42 -1.43 1.38 -9.04
N GLU A 43 -0.23 0.81 -9.14
CA GLU A 43 0.07 -0.38 -8.36
C GLU A 43 0.38 0.07 -6.94
N ASP A 44 -0.42 -0.37 -5.99
CA ASP A 44 -0.34 0.08 -4.62
C ASP A 44 -0.19 -1.11 -3.67
N HIS A 45 0.32 -0.85 -2.49
CA HIS A 45 0.50 -1.87 -1.46
C HIS A 45 -0.77 -1.96 -0.61
N PHE A 46 -1.22 -3.19 -0.33
CA PHE A 46 -2.31 -3.37 0.62
C PHE A 46 -1.89 -2.89 1.99
N ILE A 47 -0.70 -3.33 2.42
CA ILE A 47 -0.11 -2.82 3.64
C ILE A 47 1.00 -1.88 3.22
N PRO A 48 0.86 -0.59 3.55
CA PRO A 48 1.85 0.40 3.12
C PRO A 48 3.24 0.08 3.64
N LEU A 49 4.24 0.49 2.88
CA LEU A 49 5.63 0.34 3.31
C LEU A 49 5.85 1.00 4.67
N GLU A 50 5.18 2.11 4.91
CA GLU A 50 5.28 2.83 6.19
C GLU A 50 4.79 2.01 7.37
N LEU A 51 3.93 1.03 7.12
CA LEU A 51 3.45 0.11 8.15
C LEU A 51 4.11 -1.26 8.04
N GLY A 52 5.24 -1.33 7.35
CA GLY A 52 6.02 -2.55 7.26
C GLY A 52 5.54 -3.54 6.22
N GLY A 53 4.78 -3.09 5.24
CA GLY A 53 4.31 -3.97 4.18
C GLY A 53 5.44 -4.45 3.29
N ALA A 54 5.28 -5.65 2.72
CA ALA A 54 6.27 -6.23 1.83
C ALA A 54 6.39 -5.42 0.53
N PRO A 55 7.59 -4.96 0.16
CA PRO A 55 7.73 -4.06 -0.99
C PRO A 55 7.44 -4.70 -2.34
N LYS A 56 7.83 -5.97 -2.53
CA LYS A 56 7.76 -6.61 -3.84
C LYS A 56 6.87 -7.83 -3.90
N ASN A 57 6.26 -8.22 -2.81
CA ASN A 57 5.42 -9.41 -2.80
C ASN A 57 4.12 -9.13 -3.57
N PRO A 58 3.84 -9.87 -4.66
CA PRO A 58 2.63 -9.62 -5.44
C PRO A 58 1.34 -9.75 -4.62
N LYS A 59 1.38 -10.49 -3.52
CA LYS A 59 0.21 -10.62 -2.65
C LYS A 59 -0.05 -9.36 -1.85
N ASN A 60 0.94 -8.47 -1.74
CA ASN A 60 0.79 -7.19 -1.06
C ASN A 60 0.65 -6.03 -2.05
N LEU A 61 0.47 -6.33 -3.33
CA LEU A 61 0.37 -5.32 -4.37
C LEU A 61 -0.90 -5.54 -5.19
N TRP A 62 -1.53 -4.45 -5.60
CA TRP A 62 -2.74 -4.54 -6.39
C TRP A 62 -2.93 -3.26 -7.21
N PRO A 63 -3.64 -3.35 -8.35
CA PRO A 63 -3.93 -2.16 -9.14
C PRO A 63 -5.08 -1.39 -8.50
N GLU A 64 -4.77 -0.25 -7.92
CA GLU A 64 -5.77 0.58 -7.26
C GLU A 64 -6.23 1.67 -8.21
N PRO A 65 -7.56 1.83 -8.41
CA PRO A 65 -8.05 2.94 -9.24
C PRO A 65 -7.64 4.29 -8.64
N HIS A 66 -7.19 5.19 -9.49
CA HIS A 66 -6.80 6.52 -9.03
C HIS A 66 -7.91 7.23 -8.27
N ALA A 67 -9.16 6.97 -8.64
CA ALA A 67 -10.29 7.61 -7.96
C ALA A 67 -10.37 7.26 -6.48
N GLN A 68 -9.77 6.14 -6.08
CA GLN A 68 -9.80 5.69 -4.67
C GLN A 68 -8.51 6.03 -3.93
N SER A 69 -7.44 6.34 -4.64
CA SER A 69 -6.13 6.49 -4.01
C SER A 69 -6.07 7.63 -3.00
N LYS A 70 -6.82 8.69 -3.22
CA LYS A 70 -6.83 9.82 -2.27
C LYS A 70 -7.36 9.40 -0.90
N LEU A 71 -8.41 8.58 -0.88
CA LEU A 71 -8.99 8.13 0.39
C LEU A 71 -8.05 7.17 1.09
N SER A 72 -7.44 6.25 0.35
CA SER A 72 -6.51 5.31 0.97
C SER A 72 -5.27 6.02 1.48
N ASP A 73 -4.76 7.02 0.75
CA ASP A 73 -3.61 7.80 1.19
C ASP A 73 -3.91 8.55 2.49
N LEU A 74 -5.10 9.13 2.59
CA LEU A 74 -5.49 9.83 3.79
C LEU A 74 -5.57 8.89 4.99
N LEU A 75 -6.18 7.72 4.78
CA LEU A 75 -6.28 6.72 5.83
C LEU A 75 -4.90 6.22 6.25
N GLU A 76 -4.01 5.98 5.28
CA GLU A 76 -2.65 5.55 5.59
C GLU A 76 -1.93 6.57 6.47
N THR A 77 -2.07 7.85 6.14
CA THR A 77 -1.46 8.91 6.93
C THR A 77 -2.01 8.93 8.35
N GLN A 78 -3.32 8.79 8.50
CA GLN A 78 -3.95 8.77 9.82
C GLN A 78 -3.49 7.58 10.64
N LEU A 79 -3.44 6.40 10.03
CA LEU A 79 -3.03 5.20 10.75
C LEU A 79 -1.55 5.27 11.15
N LYS A 80 -0.71 5.76 10.26
CA LYS A 80 0.70 5.95 10.57
C LYS A 80 0.86 6.87 11.77
N GLY A 81 0.12 7.98 11.79
CA GLY A 81 0.17 8.91 12.90
C GLY A 81 -0.22 8.26 14.21
N LYS A 82 -1.28 7.44 14.20
CA LYS A 82 -1.73 6.77 15.42
C LYS A 82 -0.72 5.75 15.92
N VAL A 83 -0.11 5.00 15.01
CA VAL A 83 0.92 4.03 15.39
C VAL A 83 2.13 4.76 15.97
N CYS A 84 2.57 5.83 15.33
CA CYS A 84 3.72 6.58 15.81
C CYS A 84 3.49 7.21 17.17
N LYS A 85 2.25 7.61 17.46
CA LYS A 85 1.91 8.17 18.77
C LYS A 85 1.67 7.11 19.83
N GLY A 86 1.64 5.84 19.45
CA GLY A 86 1.36 4.77 20.39
C GLY A 86 -0.12 4.59 20.71
N SER A 87 -1.02 5.29 20.00
CA SER A 87 -2.44 5.17 20.27
C SER A 87 -3.11 4.02 19.52
N MET A 88 -2.37 3.37 18.62
CA MET A 88 -2.86 2.21 17.90
C MET A 88 -1.73 1.23 17.68
N LYS A 89 -2.02 -0.06 17.85
CA LYS A 89 -1.01 -1.09 17.57
C LYS A 89 -0.84 -1.26 16.08
N LEU A 90 0.37 -1.56 15.66
CA LEU A 90 0.70 -1.74 14.25
C LEU A 90 -0.18 -2.83 13.61
N ALA A 91 -0.40 -3.94 14.31
CA ALA A 91 -1.22 -5.02 13.77
C ALA A 91 -2.63 -4.54 13.44
N LYS A 92 -3.19 -3.67 14.29
CA LYS A 92 -4.53 -3.15 14.04
C LYS A 92 -4.53 -2.18 12.86
N ALA A 93 -3.50 -1.36 12.74
CA ALA A 93 -3.39 -0.45 11.61
C ALA A 93 -3.32 -1.20 10.29
N ARG A 94 -2.52 -2.28 10.26
CA ARG A 94 -2.41 -3.11 9.06
C ARG A 94 -3.74 -3.75 8.70
N ALA A 95 -4.45 -4.27 9.69
CA ALA A 95 -5.74 -4.91 9.45
C ALA A 95 -6.76 -3.88 8.95
N THR A 96 -6.73 -2.68 9.50
CA THR A 96 -7.66 -1.62 9.12
C THR A 96 -7.45 -1.21 7.66
N ILE A 97 -6.22 -0.98 7.26
CA ILE A 97 -5.96 -0.54 5.89
C ILE A 97 -6.23 -1.66 4.90
N ARG A 98 -5.91 -2.90 5.25
CA ARG A 98 -6.19 -4.02 4.38
C ARG A 98 -7.69 -4.19 4.15
N LEU A 99 -8.48 -4.07 5.22
CA LEU A 99 -9.91 -4.18 5.10
C LEU A 99 -10.48 -3.07 4.22
N PHE A 100 -10.01 -1.85 4.43
CA PHE A 100 -10.45 -0.72 3.62
C PHE A 100 -10.19 -0.98 2.13
N LYS A 101 -8.99 -1.40 1.79
CA LYS A 101 -8.65 -1.62 0.39
C LYS A 101 -9.37 -2.80 -0.20
N ASN A 102 -9.62 -3.83 0.57
CA ASN A 102 -10.38 -4.99 0.10
C ASN A 102 -11.84 -4.64 -0.18
N THR A 103 -12.41 -3.73 0.59
CA THR A 103 -13.81 -3.34 0.39
C THR A 103 -13.97 -2.30 -0.72
N GLN A 104 -12.90 -1.63 -1.10
CA GLN A 104 -12.95 -0.64 -2.17
C GLN A 104 -12.73 -1.29 -3.53
N GLY A 105 -11.95 -2.35 -3.55
CA GLY A 105 -11.67 -3.04 -4.80
C GLY A 105 -12.78 -3.97 -5.18
#